data_1c709ca080cb943b55de64a8394e69d9
#
_entry.id   1c709ca080cb943b55de64a8394e69d9
#
_cell.length_a   1.000
_cell.length_b   1.000
_cell.length_c   1.000
_cell.angle_alpha   90.00
_cell.angle_beta   90.00
_cell.angle_gamma   90.00
#
_symmetry.space_group_name_H-M   'P 1'
#
loop_
_entity.id
_entity.type
_entity.pdbx_description
1 polymer ?
#
loop_
_entity_poly.entity_id
_entity_poly.type
_entity_poly.pdbx_seq_one_letter_code
_entity_poly.pdbx_strand_id
1 'polypeptide(L)'
;YELIKTGKVDAGMGILEDISYGVSDALHEVLTNNKLYIYRCNIVNENGHNKKVVTFADHLIVEENHNRLKVMFVCKNKSGSLSSILSMISDYGVNLTEIHSAPNRQEHWNYRFYVELSANLLKKDIQALVFQLMNETEEFTILGSYACDEEQF
;
A
#
# COMPACT_ATOMS: atom_id res chain seq x y z
N TYR A 1 11.57 4.15 12.26
CA TYR A 1 11.86 2.93 11.49
C TYR A 1 13.27 2.39 11.75
N GLU A 2 14.22 3.24 12.09
CA GLU A 2 15.61 2.81 12.37
C GLU A 2 15.69 1.76 13.48
N LEU A 3 14.88 1.88 14.53
CA LEU A 3 14.84 0.91 15.62
C LEU A 3 14.42 -0.48 15.14
N ILE A 4 13.52 -0.55 14.15
CA ILE A 4 13.11 -1.82 13.52
C ILE A 4 14.26 -2.40 12.70
N LYS A 5 14.91 -1.57 11.89
CA LYS A 5 16.05 -1.99 11.03
C LYS A 5 17.23 -2.48 11.83
N THR A 6 17.47 -1.94 13.01
CA THR A 6 18.55 -2.35 13.91
C THR A 6 18.16 -3.51 14.84
N GLY A 7 16.93 -4.03 14.73
CA GLY A 7 16.44 -5.13 15.56
C GLY A 7 16.12 -4.75 17.01
N LYS A 8 16.05 -3.48 17.32
CA LYS A 8 15.76 -3.00 18.68
C LYS A 8 14.27 -3.05 19.01
N VAL A 9 13.40 -3.00 17.99
CA VAL A 9 11.94 -3.16 18.12
C VAL A 9 11.43 -4.02 16.96
N ASP A 10 10.34 -4.75 17.20
CA ASP A 10 9.75 -5.63 16.19
C ASP A 10 8.76 -4.92 15.27
N ALA A 11 8.19 -3.81 15.72
CA ALA A 11 7.15 -3.09 14.99
C ALA A 11 7.18 -1.59 15.27
N GLY A 12 6.64 -0.83 14.33
CA GLY A 12 6.44 0.61 14.47
C GLY A 12 5.00 1.00 14.13
N MET A 13 4.63 2.21 14.50
CA MET A 13 3.32 2.80 14.17
C MET A 13 3.50 4.14 13.47
N GLY A 14 2.55 4.49 12.61
CA GLY A 14 2.51 5.77 11.93
C GLY A 14 1.11 6.13 11.47
N ILE A 15 0.90 7.41 11.19
CA ILE A 15 -0.35 7.92 10.62
C ILE A 15 -0.22 7.91 9.10
N LEU A 16 -1.01 7.06 8.43
CA LEU A 16 -0.99 6.94 6.99
C LEU A 16 -1.86 8.00 6.33
N GLU A 17 -3.00 8.29 6.92
CA GLU A 17 -3.97 9.24 6.42
C GLU A 17 -4.65 9.96 7.57
N ASP A 18 -4.81 11.27 7.42
CA ASP A 18 -5.56 12.13 8.34
C ASP A 18 -6.57 12.92 7.51
N ILE A 19 -7.84 12.89 7.88
CA ILE A 19 -8.91 13.61 7.17
C ILE A 19 -8.63 15.10 7.03
N SER A 20 -7.93 15.68 8.01
CA SER A 20 -7.59 17.11 8.03
C SER A 20 -6.39 17.47 7.15
N TYR A 21 -5.46 16.54 6.97
CA TYR A 21 -4.17 16.78 6.29
C TYR A 21 -3.96 15.88 5.07
N GLY A 22 -4.86 14.93 4.82
CA GLY A 22 -4.76 14.00 3.70
C GLY A 22 -3.77 12.86 3.91
N VAL A 23 -3.35 12.26 2.81
CA VAL A 23 -2.45 11.10 2.81
C VAL A 23 -1.02 11.52 3.13
N SER A 24 -0.33 10.74 3.95
CA SER A 24 1.06 10.98 4.30
C SER A 24 2.01 10.42 3.26
N ASP A 25 2.46 11.25 2.31
CA ASP A 25 3.48 10.86 1.33
C ASP A 25 4.81 10.49 2.01
N ALA A 26 5.15 11.19 3.08
CA ALA A 26 6.38 10.93 3.83
C ALA A 26 6.40 9.52 4.43
N LEU A 27 5.29 9.07 5.03
CA LEU A 27 5.22 7.72 5.58
C LEU A 27 5.25 6.65 4.48
N HIS A 28 4.53 6.86 3.37
CA HIS A 28 4.57 5.94 2.24
C HIS A 28 5.98 5.81 1.67
N GLU A 29 6.70 6.90 1.55
CA GLU A 29 8.09 6.91 1.08
C GLU A 29 9.02 6.16 2.05
N VAL A 30 8.87 6.37 3.35
CA VAL A 30 9.64 5.65 4.38
C VAL A 30 9.38 4.14 4.32
N LEU A 31 8.13 3.73 4.22
CA LEU A 31 7.77 2.31 4.12
C LEU A 31 8.37 1.67 2.86
N THR A 32 8.27 2.36 1.72
CA THR A 32 8.79 1.87 0.44
C THR A 32 10.31 1.75 0.44
N ASN A 33 11.00 2.82 0.84
CA ASN A 33 12.47 2.90 0.74
C ASN A 33 13.18 2.01 1.76
N ASN A 34 12.53 1.67 2.86
CA ASN A 34 13.13 0.88 3.94
C ASN A 34 12.61 -0.56 4.01
N LYS A 35 11.80 -0.99 3.05
CA LYS A 35 11.19 -2.33 3.02
C LYS A 35 10.49 -2.67 4.32
N LEU A 36 9.59 -1.79 4.71
CA LEU A 36 8.69 -1.96 5.86
C LEU A 36 7.30 -2.30 5.35
N TYR A 37 6.59 -3.12 6.09
CA TYR A 37 5.31 -3.70 5.67
C TYR A 37 4.23 -3.45 6.72
N ILE A 38 3.11 -2.88 6.27
CA ILE A 38 1.93 -2.68 7.12
C ILE A 38 1.29 -4.05 7.39
N TYR A 39 0.92 -4.33 8.65
CA TYR A 39 0.18 -5.54 9.00
C TYR A 39 -1.06 -5.27 9.85
N ARG A 40 -1.26 -4.05 10.28
CA ARG A 40 -2.49 -3.58 10.96
C ARG A 40 -2.86 -2.18 10.50
N CYS A 41 -4.15 -1.95 10.39
CA CYS A 41 -4.71 -0.62 10.11
C CYS A 41 -5.87 -0.38 11.05
N ASN A 42 -5.83 0.72 11.79
CA ASN A 42 -6.89 1.14 12.69
C ASN A 42 -7.35 2.55 12.31
N ILE A 43 -8.65 2.74 12.32
CA ILE A 43 -9.24 4.07 12.18
C ILE A 43 -9.47 4.58 13.59
N VAL A 44 -8.80 5.67 13.94
CA VAL A 44 -8.88 6.30 15.26
C VAL A 44 -9.57 7.64 15.12
N ASN A 45 -10.61 7.85 15.91
CA ASN A 45 -11.27 9.16 16.01
C ASN A 45 -10.68 9.92 17.19
N GLU A 46 -10.02 11.02 16.89
CA GLU A 46 -9.44 11.91 17.88
C GLU A 46 -9.96 13.34 17.65
N ASN A 47 -10.66 13.90 18.61
CA ASN A 47 -11.24 15.26 18.54
C ASN A 47 -12.14 15.49 17.31
N GLY A 48 -12.92 14.48 16.90
CA GLY A 48 -13.80 14.55 15.74
C GLY A 48 -13.10 14.33 14.40
N HIS A 49 -11.82 14.01 14.38
CA HIS A 49 -11.02 13.73 13.20
C HIS A 49 -10.69 12.23 13.11
N ASN A 50 -10.97 11.64 11.97
CA ASN A 50 -10.58 10.26 11.69
C ASN A 50 -9.15 10.20 11.16
N LYS A 51 -8.35 9.34 11.76
CA LYS A 51 -6.97 9.07 11.34
C LYS A 51 -6.80 7.59 11.05
N LYS A 52 -6.15 7.29 9.93
CA LYS A 52 -5.68 5.95 9.62
C LYS A 52 -4.32 5.73 10.25
N VAL A 53 -4.27 4.94 11.30
CA VAL A 53 -3.03 4.58 11.99
C VAL A 53 -2.64 3.17 11.58
N VAL A 54 -1.42 3.03 11.09
CA VAL A 54 -0.91 1.73 10.66
C VAL A 54 0.21 1.25 11.55
N THR A 55 0.29 -0.06 11.73
CA THR A 55 1.39 -0.74 12.39
C THR A 55 2.19 -1.48 11.32
N PHE A 56 3.51 -1.37 11.35
CA PHE A 56 4.38 -1.95 10.34
C PHE A 56 5.57 -2.67 10.96
N ALA A 57 6.12 -3.63 10.21
CA ALA A 57 7.25 -4.46 10.59
C ALA A 57 8.25 -4.56 9.44
N ASP A 58 9.42 -5.14 9.68
CA ASP A 58 10.48 -5.33 8.68
C ASP A 58 10.28 -6.56 7.78
N HIS A 59 9.17 -7.26 7.93
CA HIS A 59 8.80 -8.40 7.09
C HIS A 59 7.31 -8.39 6.78
N LEU A 60 6.94 -9.02 5.67
CA LEU A 60 5.55 -9.14 5.24
C LEU A 60 4.83 -10.18 6.10
N ILE A 61 3.73 -9.78 6.71
CA ILE A 61 2.86 -10.64 7.51
C ILE A 61 1.52 -10.74 6.79
N VAL A 62 1.09 -11.96 6.47
CA VAL A 62 -0.18 -12.21 5.80
C VAL A 62 -1.01 -13.20 6.63
N GLU A 63 -2.23 -12.82 6.96
CA GLU A 63 -3.16 -13.63 7.76
C GLU A 63 -4.47 -13.86 7.00
N GLU A 64 -5.22 -14.91 7.37
CA GLU A 64 -6.47 -15.28 6.69
C GLU A 64 -7.55 -14.20 6.78
N ASN A 65 -7.57 -13.44 7.86
CA ASN A 65 -8.55 -12.36 8.07
C ASN A 65 -8.17 -11.05 7.39
N HIS A 66 -7.02 -10.97 6.73
CA HIS A 66 -6.64 -9.77 6.00
C HIS A 66 -7.55 -9.55 4.80
N ASN A 67 -8.04 -8.33 4.63
CA ASN A 67 -8.95 -7.95 3.56
C ASN A 67 -8.44 -6.77 2.73
N ARG A 68 -7.23 -6.32 2.98
CA ARG A 68 -6.57 -5.23 2.24
C ARG A 68 -5.15 -5.61 1.88
N LEU A 69 -4.78 -5.29 0.66
CA LEU A 69 -3.42 -5.41 0.14
C LEU A 69 -3.00 -4.05 -0.39
N LYS A 70 -1.92 -3.51 0.15
CA LYS A 70 -1.37 -2.24 -0.32
C LYS A 70 -0.11 -2.48 -1.13
N VAL A 71 -0.06 -1.88 -2.31
CA VAL A 71 1.07 -2.01 -3.24
C VAL A 71 1.51 -0.65 -3.75
N MET A 72 2.78 -0.57 -4.14
CA MET A 72 3.34 0.56 -4.87
C MET A 72 3.84 0.07 -6.22
N PHE A 73 3.62 0.85 -7.26
CA PHE A 73 4.20 0.57 -8.56
C PHE A 73 4.56 1.84 -9.33
N VAL A 74 5.49 1.67 -10.25
CA VAL A 74 5.85 2.68 -11.25
C VAL A 74 5.48 2.12 -12.62
N CYS A 75 4.69 2.87 -13.37
CA CYS A 75 4.27 2.48 -14.72
C CYS A 75 5.41 2.64 -15.72
N LYS A 76 5.42 1.81 -16.75
CA LYS A 76 6.27 2.00 -17.92
C LYS A 76 5.95 3.34 -18.58
N ASN A 77 6.96 4.05 -19.06
CA ASN A 77 6.83 5.38 -19.65
C ASN A 77 6.26 5.29 -21.08
N LYS A 78 4.98 4.95 -21.17
CA LYS A 78 4.23 4.95 -22.42
C LYS A 78 2.75 5.28 -22.17
N SER A 79 2.09 5.80 -23.20
CA SER A 79 0.67 6.14 -23.13
C SER A 79 -0.18 4.91 -22.79
N GLY A 80 -1.13 5.08 -21.87
CA GLY A 80 -2.07 4.04 -21.46
C GLY A 80 -1.53 3.03 -20.46
N SER A 81 -0.31 3.17 -19.96
CA SER A 81 0.28 2.22 -19.00
C SER A 81 -0.52 2.12 -17.71
N LEU A 82 -0.90 3.25 -17.11
CA LEU A 82 -1.71 3.25 -15.89
C LEU A 82 -3.09 2.63 -16.13
N SER A 83 -3.72 2.99 -17.24
CA SER A 83 -5.03 2.43 -17.62
C SER A 83 -4.96 0.90 -17.78
N SER A 84 -3.92 0.39 -18.38
CA SER A 84 -3.70 -1.07 -18.53
C SER A 84 -3.57 -1.77 -17.18
N ILE A 85 -2.84 -1.17 -16.24
CA ILE A 85 -2.68 -1.72 -14.89
C ILE A 85 -4.03 -1.73 -14.14
N LEU A 86 -4.78 -0.64 -14.20
CA LEU A 86 -6.10 -0.56 -13.55
C LEU A 86 -7.10 -1.53 -14.17
N SER A 87 -7.07 -1.72 -15.49
CA SER A 87 -7.90 -2.70 -16.19
C SER A 87 -7.56 -4.14 -15.77
N MET A 88 -6.29 -4.43 -15.62
CA MET A 88 -5.82 -5.74 -15.17
C MET A 88 -6.37 -6.06 -13.76
N ILE A 89 -6.30 -5.11 -12.83
CA ILE A 89 -6.85 -5.26 -11.49
C ILE A 89 -8.36 -5.52 -11.56
N SER A 90 -9.07 -4.76 -12.38
CA SER A 90 -10.51 -4.90 -12.58
C SER A 90 -10.87 -6.26 -13.18
N ASP A 91 -10.09 -6.77 -14.12
CA ASP A 91 -10.32 -8.07 -14.77
C ASP A 91 -10.24 -9.26 -13.78
N TYR A 92 -9.47 -9.12 -12.72
CA TYR A 92 -9.44 -10.10 -11.63
C TYR A 92 -10.61 -9.95 -10.65
N GLY A 93 -11.52 -9.00 -10.87
CA GLY A 93 -12.65 -8.74 -9.99
C GLY A 93 -12.28 -8.11 -8.66
N VAL A 94 -11.11 -7.52 -8.58
CA VAL A 94 -10.58 -6.91 -7.36
C VAL A 94 -10.99 -5.44 -7.29
N ASN A 95 -11.58 -5.05 -6.17
CA ASN A 95 -11.97 -3.66 -5.93
C ASN A 95 -10.76 -2.85 -5.46
N LEU A 96 -10.61 -1.68 -6.07
CA LEU A 96 -9.60 -0.69 -5.69
C LEU A 96 -10.24 0.27 -4.69
N THR A 97 -9.73 0.30 -3.47
CA THR A 97 -10.30 1.12 -2.38
C THR A 97 -9.60 2.47 -2.22
N GLU A 98 -8.36 2.56 -2.66
CA GLU A 98 -7.57 3.78 -2.55
C GLU A 98 -6.52 3.82 -3.65
N ILE A 99 -6.32 4.99 -4.24
CA ILE A 99 -5.20 5.27 -5.15
C ILE A 99 -4.70 6.69 -4.93
N HIS A 100 -3.41 6.85 -4.83
CA HIS A 100 -2.79 8.17 -4.94
C HIS A 100 -1.42 8.06 -5.60
N SER A 101 -0.96 9.18 -6.14
CA SER A 101 0.35 9.26 -6.76
C SER A 101 1.24 10.23 -6.01
N ALA A 102 2.52 9.91 -5.96
CA ALA A 102 3.56 10.76 -5.41
C ALA A 102 4.73 10.85 -6.37
N PRO A 103 5.41 12.01 -6.46
CA PRO A 103 6.61 12.11 -7.29
C PRO A 103 7.70 11.16 -6.78
N ASN A 104 8.35 10.46 -7.70
CA ASN A 104 9.55 9.71 -7.37
C ASN A 104 10.74 10.66 -7.32
N ARG A 105 11.20 11.00 -6.12
CA ARG A 105 12.29 11.96 -5.92
C ARG A 105 13.63 11.49 -6.47
N GLN A 106 13.79 10.20 -6.71
CA GLN A 106 15.01 9.63 -7.27
C GLN A 106 15.06 9.72 -8.80
N GLU A 107 13.89 9.79 -9.44
CA GLU A 107 13.74 9.93 -10.88
C GLU A 107 12.72 11.01 -11.20
N HIS A 108 13.18 12.14 -11.74
CA HIS A 108 12.42 13.38 -11.90
C HIS A 108 11.13 13.29 -12.75
N TRP A 109 10.92 12.20 -13.48
CA TRP A 109 9.81 12.11 -14.45
C TRP A 109 8.84 10.98 -14.16
N ASN A 110 9.08 10.19 -13.12
CA ASN A 110 8.24 9.06 -12.75
C ASN A 110 7.44 9.34 -11.50
N TYR A 111 6.20 8.85 -11.49
CA TYR A 111 5.35 8.86 -10.32
C TYR A 111 5.29 7.45 -9.73
N ARG A 112 5.32 7.37 -8.42
CA ARG A 112 4.93 6.19 -7.67
C ARG A 112 3.43 6.22 -7.45
N PHE A 113 2.77 5.13 -7.79
CA PHE A 113 1.35 4.94 -7.50
C PHE A 113 1.21 4.02 -6.30
N TYR A 114 0.48 4.49 -5.30
CA TYR A 114 0.16 3.73 -4.10
C TYR A 114 -1.29 3.34 -4.18
N VAL A 115 -1.56 2.02 -4.14
CA VAL A 115 -2.88 1.46 -4.39
C VAL A 115 -3.25 0.52 -3.26
N GLU A 116 -4.46 0.66 -2.73
CA GLU A 116 -5.04 -0.29 -1.79
C GLU A 116 -6.10 -1.12 -2.49
N LEU A 117 -5.97 -2.43 -2.39
CA LEU A 117 -6.85 -3.40 -3.02
C LEU A 117 -7.64 -4.15 -1.95
N SER A 118 -8.92 -4.42 -2.24
CA SER A 118 -9.77 -5.30 -1.42
C SER A 118 -9.42 -6.75 -1.76
N ALA A 119 -8.36 -7.26 -1.15
CA ALA A 119 -7.78 -8.56 -1.50
C ALA A 119 -7.02 -9.19 -0.35
N ASN A 120 -6.89 -10.52 -0.40
CA ASN A 120 -6.03 -11.29 0.50
C ASN A 120 -4.97 -12.03 -0.32
N LEU A 121 -3.70 -11.80 0.00
CA LEU A 121 -2.55 -12.35 -0.72
C LEU A 121 -2.43 -13.89 -0.59
N LEU A 122 -3.12 -14.51 0.35
CA LEU A 122 -3.15 -15.99 0.47
C LEU A 122 -3.95 -16.64 -0.64
N LYS A 123 -4.84 -15.92 -1.32
CA LYS A 123 -5.62 -16.44 -2.44
C LYS A 123 -4.76 -16.56 -3.71
N LYS A 124 -4.93 -17.68 -4.43
CA LYS A 124 -4.12 -17.97 -5.62
C LYS A 124 -4.37 -16.98 -6.77
N ASP A 125 -5.60 -16.53 -6.95
CA ASP A 125 -5.94 -15.53 -7.97
C ASP A 125 -5.27 -14.19 -7.69
N ILE A 126 -5.18 -13.79 -6.42
CA ILE A 126 -4.48 -12.58 -6.00
C ILE A 126 -2.97 -12.71 -6.22
N GLN A 127 -2.41 -13.87 -5.94
CA GLN A 127 -0.99 -14.13 -6.23
C GLN A 127 -0.69 -14.04 -7.73
N ALA A 128 -1.60 -14.55 -8.57
CA ALA A 128 -1.50 -14.44 -10.02
C ALA A 128 -1.56 -12.98 -10.49
N LEU A 129 -2.47 -12.19 -9.93
CA LEU A 129 -2.56 -10.75 -10.22
C LEU A 129 -1.26 -10.03 -9.84
N VAL A 130 -0.73 -10.28 -8.66
CA VAL A 130 0.53 -9.67 -8.18
C VAL A 130 1.68 -10.02 -9.12
N PHE A 131 1.76 -11.27 -9.55
CA PHE A 131 2.78 -11.70 -10.52
C PHE A 131 2.68 -10.94 -11.84
N GLN A 132 1.47 -10.76 -12.37
CA GLN A 132 1.27 -9.98 -13.59
C GLN A 132 1.63 -8.50 -13.38
N LEU A 133 1.25 -7.91 -12.27
CA LEU A 133 1.61 -6.53 -11.94
C LEU A 133 3.14 -6.34 -11.88
N MET A 134 3.84 -7.29 -11.30
CA MET A 134 5.32 -7.27 -11.27
C MET A 134 5.93 -7.26 -12.67
N ASN A 135 5.34 -8.00 -13.62
CA ASN A 135 5.84 -8.10 -14.98
C ASN A 135 5.47 -6.88 -15.86
N GLU A 136 4.36 -6.23 -15.56
CA GLU A 136 3.83 -5.13 -16.38
C GLU A 136 4.25 -3.74 -15.89
N THR A 137 4.93 -3.66 -14.76
CA THR A 137 5.42 -2.41 -14.18
C THR A 137 6.95 -2.33 -14.23
N GLU A 138 7.49 -1.12 -14.15
CA GLU A 138 8.94 -0.94 -14.04
C GLU A 138 9.46 -1.21 -12.63
N GLU A 139 8.66 -0.85 -11.63
CA GLU A 139 8.95 -1.07 -10.23
C GLU A 139 7.67 -1.52 -9.54
N PHE A 140 7.77 -2.50 -8.66
CA PHE A 140 6.63 -3.02 -7.90
C PHE A 140 7.07 -3.42 -6.51
N THR A 141 6.31 -3.01 -5.49
CA THR A 141 6.57 -3.35 -4.10
C THR A 141 5.24 -3.57 -3.37
N ILE A 142 5.17 -4.63 -2.58
CA ILE A 142 4.07 -4.82 -1.62
C ILE A 142 4.41 -3.98 -0.38
N LEU A 143 3.46 -3.14 0.04
CA LEU A 143 3.60 -2.30 1.25
C LEU A 143 2.91 -2.88 2.46
N GLY A 144 2.06 -3.87 2.28
CA GLY A 144 1.44 -4.54 3.40
C GLY A 144 0.20 -5.32 3.07
N SER A 145 -0.17 -6.14 4.02
CA SER A 145 -1.40 -6.91 4.07
C SER A 145 -2.01 -6.71 5.46
N TYR A 146 -3.29 -6.37 5.53
CA TYR A 146 -3.92 -6.03 6.80
C TYR A 146 -5.44 -6.17 6.71
N ALA A 147 -6.07 -6.23 7.88
CA ALA A 147 -7.51 -6.08 8.00
C ALA A 147 -7.84 -4.61 8.25
N CYS A 148 -8.81 -4.09 7.53
CA CYS A 148 -9.37 -2.77 7.76
C CYS A 148 -10.87 -2.91 7.88
N ASP A 149 -11.47 -2.30 8.91
CA ASP A 149 -12.90 -2.25 9.04
C ASP A 149 -13.49 -1.43 7.89
N GLU A 150 -14.57 -1.94 7.28
CA GLU A 150 -15.28 -1.17 6.26
C GLU A 150 -15.82 0.10 6.92
N GLU A 151 -15.43 1.24 6.36
CA GLU A 151 -16.00 2.51 6.79
C GLU A 151 -17.50 2.47 6.50
N GLN A 152 -18.29 2.45 7.56
CA GLN A 152 -19.72 2.66 7.47
C GLN A 152 -19.98 4.16 7.36
N PHE A 153 -20.17 4.59 6.14
CA PHE A 153 -20.72 5.92 5.88
C PHE A 153 -22.23 5.87 5.79
#